data_601fe4508a7a1139bf9feb851599e638
#
_entry.id   601fe4508a7a1139bf9feb851599e638
#
_cell.length_a   1.000
_cell.length_b   1.000
_cell.length_c   1.000
_cell.angle_alpha   90.00
_cell.angle_beta   90.00
_cell.angle_gamma   90.00
#
_symmetry.space_group_name_H-M   'P 1'
#
loop_
_entity.id
_entity.type
_entity.pdbx_description
1 polymer ?
#
loop_
_entity_poly.entity_id
_entity_poly.type
_entity_poly.pdbx_seq_one_letter_code
_entity_poly.pdbx_strand_id
1 'polypeptide(L)'
;MGSDLSVVNAARVSFSKTSEWESITPAGPIEGLLSKQDEKLINYLAKHNHWSPFGHASMQFHIKAPVFVARQLVKHQVGLVWNEVSRRYVDDEAEFYMPEEWRGAPENSKQGSSSEVIDINPHHRMVDEYQSVCKTAKWTYEYLLGRGVAPEQARMVLPQSMMTEWYWSGTLMAFARVCNLRCKPDTQLETQMVANQIDEVGEEYFPVSWKALRDG
;
A
#
# COMPACT_ATOMS: atom_id res chain seq x y z
N MET A 1 -0.82 -14.47 -5.40
CA MET A 1 -0.55 -15.89 -5.74
C MET A 1 -0.76 -16.75 -4.51
N GLY A 2 -1.36 -17.91 -4.66
CA GLY A 2 -1.88 -18.72 -3.56
C GLY A 2 -3.31 -18.36 -3.22
N SER A 3 -3.85 -18.99 -2.18
CA SER A 3 -5.21 -18.86 -1.69
C SER A 3 -5.25 -19.21 -0.21
N ASP A 4 -6.40 -19.09 0.43
CA ASP A 4 -6.61 -19.61 1.80
C ASP A 4 -6.25 -21.09 1.92
N LEU A 5 -6.54 -21.90 0.88
CA LEU A 5 -6.16 -23.31 0.84
C LEU A 5 -4.63 -23.50 0.84
N SER A 6 -3.87 -22.59 0.24
CA SER A 6 -2.41 -22.61 0.28
C SER A 6 -1.89 -22.42 1.71
N VAL A 7 -2.49 -21.56 2.48
CA VAL A 7 -2.15 -21.33 3.90
C VAL A 7 -2.48 -22.59 4.73
N VAL A 8 -3.66 -23.18 4.52
CA VAL A 8 -4.05 -24.44 5.17
C VAL A 8 -3.07 -25.55 4.89
N ASN A 9 -2.73 -25.78 3.61
CA ASN A 9 -1.86 -26.87 3.20
C ASN A 9 -0.42 -26.67 3.65
N ALA A 10 0.05 -25.43 3.70
CA ALA A 10 1.35 -25.10 4.29
C ALA A 10 1.41 -25.47 5.80
N ALA A 11 0.31 -25.30 6.53
CA ALA A 11 0.26 -25.75 7.92
C ALA A 11 0.12 -27.27 8.06
N ARG A 12 -0.70 -27.91 7.21
CA ARG A 12 -1.01 -29.34 7.29
C ARG A 12 0.15 -30.25 6.86
N VAL A 13 1.10 -29.75 6.06
CA VAL A 13 2.26 -30.51 5.62
C VAL A 13 3.05 -31.11 6.81
N SER A 14 3.10 -30.44 7.95
CA SER A 14 3.77 -30.91 9.16
C SER A 14 3.16 -32.21 9.72
N PHE A 15 1.95 -32.54 9.30
CA PHE A 15 1.22 -33.75 9.69
C PHE A 15 1.03 -34.72 8.54
N SER A 16 1.74 -34.50 7.40
CA SER A 16 1.56 -35.28 6.16
C SER A 16 0.10 -35.34 5.70
N LYS A 17 -0.62 -34.21 5.83
CA LYS A 17 -2.02 -34.06 5.44
C LYS A 17 -2.19 -32.97 4.40
N THR A 18 -3.23 -33.12 3.60
CA THR A 18 -3.66 -32.14 2.59
C THR A 18 -5.16 -31.89 2.72
N SER A 19 -5.58 -30.67 2.49
CA SER A 19 -6.98 -30.30 2.34
C SER A 19 -7.29 -29.94 0.91
N GLU A 20 -8.56 -30.05 0.55
CA GLU A 20 -9.12 -29.66 -0.74
C GLU A 20 -10.29 -28.70 -0.49
N TRP A 21 -10.72 -28.00 -1.54
CA TRP A 21 -11.91 -27.17 -1.47
C TRP A 21 -13.16 -28.06 -1.28
N GLU A 22 -14.06 -27.68 -0.36
CA GLU A 22 -15.34 -28.40 -0.19
C GLU A 22 -16.29 -28.18 -1.36
N SER A 23 -16.23 -27.01 -1.97
CA SER A 23 -17.04 -26.66 -3.11
C SER A 23 -16.21 -25.80 -4.07
N ILE A 24 -16.25 -26.18 -5.34
CA ILE A 24 -15.70 -25.37 -6.44
C ILE A 24 -16.90 -24.97 -7.30
N THR A 25 -17.17 -23.67 -7.42
CA THR A 25 -18.20 -23.22 -8.33
C THR A 25 -17.74 -23.25 -9.78
N PRO A 26 -18.64 -23.30 -10.77
CA PRO A 26 -18.27 -23.29 -12.18
C PRO A 26 -17.46 -22.06 -12.63
N ALA A 27 -17.43 -20.99 -11.83
CA ALA A 27 -16.72 -19.74 -12.14
C ALA A 27 -15.20 -19.79 -11.89
N GLY A 28 -14.69 -20.83 -11.22
CA GLY A 28 -13.24 -21.03 -11.05
C GLY A 28 -12.73 -21.18 -9.61
N PRO A 29 -11.41 -21.25 -9.42
CA PRO A 29 -10.81 -21.58 -8.13
C PRO A 29 -10.89 -20.48 -7.06
N ILE A 30 -11.35 -19.28 -7.39
CA ILE A 30 -11.49 -18.14 -6.46
C ILE A 30 -12.73 -18.33 -5.55
N GLU A 31 -13.68 -19.15 -5.96
CA GLU A 31 -14.94 -19.40 -5.23
C GLU A 31 -14.94 -20.72 -4.47
N GLY A 32 -13.80 -21.32 -4.22
CA GLY A 32 -13.69 -22.52 -3.38
C GLY A 32 -14.03 -22.22 -1.92
N LEU A 33 -14.89 -23.03 -1.33
CA LEU A 33 -15.18 -22.96 0.10
C LEU A 33 -14.22 -23.85 0.89
N LEU A 34 -13.64 -23.30 1.95
CA LEU A 34 -12.88 -24.09 2.91
C LEU A 34 -13.83 -24.88 3.83
N SER A 35 -13.35 -26.02 4.29
CA SER A 35 -14.03 -26.73 5.36
C SER A 35 -14.05 -25.91 6.64
N LYS A 36 -15.06 -26.11 7.48
CA LYS A 36 -15.10 -25.48 8.81
C LYS A 36 -13.89 -25.83 9.69
N GLN A 37 -13.24 -26.97 9.44
CA GLN A 37 -12.01 -27.35 10.12
C GLN A 37 -10.82 -26.52 9.66
N ASP A 38 -10.74 -26.23 8.37
CA ASP A 38 -9.68 -25.43 7.79
C ASP A 38 -9.81 -23.95 8.15
N GLU A 39 -11.02 -23.43 8.17
CA GLU A 39 -11.29 -22.07 8.71
C GLU A 39 -10.85 -21.96 10.19
N LYS A 40 -11.20 -22.95 11.02
CA LYS A 40 -10.75 -22.98 12.42
C LYS A 40 -9.23 -23.06 12.54
N LEU A 41 -8.57 -23.81 11.66
CA LEU A 41 -7.12 -23.91 11.62
C LEU A 41 -6.49 -22.55 11.30
N ILE A 42 -6.95 -21.83 10.27
CA ILE A 42 -6.46 -20.51 9.93
C ILE A 42 -6.62 -19.54 11.10
N ASN A 43 -7.80 -19.49 11.70
CA ASN A 43 -8.06 -18.63 12.87
C ASN A 43 -7.16 -18.99 14.08
N TYR A 44 -6.92 -20.27 14.30
CA TYR A 44 -6.00 -20.72 15.35
C TYR A 44 -4.57 -20.25 15.08
N LEU A 45 -4.08 -20.42 13.86
CA LEU A 45 -2.73 -20.01 13.43
C LEU A 45 -2.52 -18.51 13.59
N ALA A 46 -3.48 -17.71 13.16
CA ALA A 46 -3.44 -16.25 13.31
C ALA A 46 -3.42 -15.83 14.78
N LYS A 47 -4.36 -16.33 15.58
CA LYS A 47 -4.48 -16.04 17.02
C LYS A 47 -3.21 -16.38 17.80
N HIS A 48 -2.51 -17.44 17.43
CA HIS A 48 -1.29 -17.89 18.11
C HIS A 48 -0.01 -17.41 17.45
N ASN A 49 -0.10 -16.46 16.49
CA ASN A 49 1.03 -15.90 15.77
C ASN A 49 1.91 -16.95 15.04
N HIS A 50 1.31 -18.04 14.57
CA HIS A 50 1.96 -19.01 13.72
C HIS A 50 2.04 -18.45 12.28
N TRP A 51 2.98 -17.55 12.06
CA TRP A 51 3.05 -16.72 10.84
C TRP A 51 3.48 -17.47 9.58
N SER A 52 4.26 -18.57 9.72
CA SER A 52 4.89 -19.22 8.56
C SER A 52 3.91 -19.71 7.50
N PRO A 53 2.72 -20.30 7.81
CA PRO A 53 1.76 -20.67 6.78
C PRO A 53 1.30 -19.50 5.92
N PHE A 54 1.10 -18.32 6.52
CA PHE A 54 0.73 -17.09 5.81
C PHE A 54 1.88 -16.49 4.99
N GLY A 55 3.10 -16.97 5.18
CA GLY A 55 4.26 -16.65 4.36
C GLY A 55 4.27 -17.33 2.99
N HIS A 56 3.48 -18.39 2.80
CA HIS A 56 3.36 -19.14 1.55
C HIS A 56 2.30 -18.59 0.59
N ALA A 57 1.49 -17.64 1.04
CA ALA A 57 0.61 -16.84 0.19
C ALA A 57 1.20 -15.44 0.00
N SER A 58 1.05 -14.87 -1.20
CA SER A 58 1.68 -13.60 -1.56
C SER A 58 0.79 -12.74 -2.44
N MET A 59 1.00 -11.43 -2.36
CA MET A 59 0.38 -10.42 -3.23
C MET A 59 1.44 -9.58 -3.91
N GLN A 60 1.09 -8.99 -5.04
CA GLN A 60 1.91 -8.02 -5.76
C GLN A 60 1.02 -6.87 -6.22
N PHE A 61 1.48 -5.66 -6.00
CA PHE A 61 0.80 -4.43 -6.39
C PHE A 61 1.72 -3.57 -7.26
N HIS A 62 1.14 -2.91 -8.25
CA HIS A 62 1.74 -1.77 -8.93
C HIS A 62 1.02 -0.52 -8.42
N ILE A 63 1.73 0.35 -7.72
CA ILE A 63 1.16 1.49 -7.01
C ILE A 63 1.73 2.77 -7.57
N LYS A 64 0.85 3.75 -7.85
CA LYS A 64 1.21 5.13 -8.19
C LYS A 64 0.71 6.04 -7.06
N ALA A 65 1.63 6.74 -6.41
CA ALA A 65 1.32 7.67 -5.32
C ALA A 65 2.43 8.71 -5.16
N PRO A 66 2.22 9.80 -4.41
CA PRO A 66 3.28 10.79 -4.19
C PRO A 66 4.43 10.25 -3.33
N VAL A 67 5.62 10.80 -3.54
CA VAL A 67 6.85 10.42 -2.82
C VAL A 67 6.67 10.43 -1.30
N PHE A 68 5.90 11.37 -0.73
CA PHE A 68 5.69 11.39 0.73
C PHE A 68 4.92 10.16 1.23
N VAL A 69 4.03 9.56 0.41
CA VAL A 69 3.35 8.29 0.71
C VAL A 69 4.32 7.12 0.55
N ALA A 70 5.07 7.08 -0.56
CA ALA A 70 6.08 6.06 -0.80
C ALA A 70 7.09 5.97 0.34
N ARG A 71 7.54 7.12 0.87
CA ARG A 71 8.47 7.19 2.01
C ARG A 71 7.91 6.62 3.32
N GLN A 72 6.61 6.65 3.53
CA GLN A 72 5.99 6.01 4.68
C GLN A 72 5.87 4.49 4.47
N LEU A 73 5.45 4.07 3.27
CA LEU A 73 5.20 2.67 2.96
C LEU A 73 6.49 1.85 2.83
N VAL A 74 7.56 2.40 2.25
CA VAL A 74 8.85 1.71 2.10
C VAL A 74 9.52 1.35 3.43
N LYS A 75 9.08 1.92 4.55
CA LYS A 75 9.55 1.54 5.89
C LYS A 75 9.11 0.14 6.31
N HIS A 76 8.07 -0.40 5.68
CA HIS A 76 7.65 -1.77 5.85
C HIS A 76 8.51 -2.68 4.98
N GLN A 77 9.49 -3.37 5.56
CA GLN A 77 10.49 -4.15 4.83
C GLN A 77 10.37 -5.66 5.06
N VAL A 78 9.90 -6.08 6.24
CA VAL A 78 9.87 -7.50 6.61
C VAL A 78 8.84 -8.26 5.79
N GLY A 79 9.32 -9.16 4.94
CA GLY A 79 8.49 -9.97 4.05
C GLY A 79 7.99 -9.23 2.81
N LEU A 80 8.57 -8.06 2.49
CA LEU A 80 8.20 -7.19 1.37
C LEU A 80 9.41 -6.86 0.50
N VAL A 81 9.18 -6.75 -0.80
CA VAL A 81 10.17 -6.34 -1.82
C VAL A 81 9.64 -5.14 -2.58
N TRP A 82 10.49 -4.14 -2.81
CA TRP A 82 10.15 -2.86 -3.39
C TRP A 82 11.07 -2.51 -4.56
N ASN A 83 10.47 -2.18 -5.71
CA ASN A 83 11.19 -1.63 -6.86
C ASN A 83 10.45 -0.39 -7.34
N GLU A 84 11.10 0.76 -7.29
CA GLU A 84 10.54 2.06 -7.59
C GLU A 84 11.14 2.65 -8.86
N VAL A 85 10.33 3.38 -9.62
CA VAL A 85 10.75 4.19 -10.76
C VAL A 85 11.85 5.17 -10.33
N SER A 86 12.85 5.35 -11.16
CA SER A 86 13.96 6.24 -10.83
C SER A 86 14.10 7.36 -11.86
N ARG A 87 13.96 8.59 -11.40
CA ARG A 87 14.23 9.80 -12.17
C ARG A 87 15.68 9.94 -12.67
N ARG A 88 16.53 8.98 -12.38
CA ARG A 88 17.87 8.87 -13.01
C ARG A 88 17.82 8.30 -14.40
N TYR A 89 16.75 7.57 -14.74
CA TYR A 89 16.62 6.78 -15.97
C TYR A 89 15.37 7.12 -16.80
N VAL A 90 14.47 7.93 -16.24
CA VAL A 90 13.17 8.23 -16.86
C VAL A 90 13.06 9.73 -17.08
N ASP A 91 12.77 10.11 -18.33
CA ASP A 91 12.63 11.49 -18.79
C ASP A 91 11.17 11.96 -18.89
N ASP A 92 10.22 11.13 -18.41
CA ASP A 92 8.81 11.48 -18.41
C ASP A 92 8.54 12.78 -17.64
N GLU A 93 7.51 13.48 -18.06
CA GLU A 93 7.06 14.70 -17.40
C GLU A 93 6.77 14.45 -15.90
N ALA A 94 7.28 15.33 -15.03
CA ALA A 94 7.02 15.21 -13.60
C ALA A 94 5.57 15.59 -13.29
N GLU A 95 4.81 14.65 -12.74
CA GLU A 95 3.46 14.86 -12.20
C GLU A 95 3.52 15.19 -10.71
N PHE A 96 2.54 15.97 -10.21
CA PHE A 96 2.44 16.33 -8.81
C PHE A 96 1.05 16.03 -8.28
N TYR A 97 1.01 15.48 -7.08
CA TYR A 97 -0.22 15.25 -6.36
C TYR A 97 -0.89 16.57 -6.01
N MET A 98 -2.18 16.68 -6.32
CA MET A 98 -3.02 17.81 -5.92
C MET A 98 -4.07 17.30 -4.93
N PRO A 99 -4.07 17.78 -3.68
CA PRO A 99 -5.10 17.40 -2.73
C PRO A 99 -6.46 17.97 -3.17
N GLU A 100 -7.51 17.17 -3.01
CA GLU A 100 -8.88 17.63 -3.26
C GLU A 100 -9.32 18.65 -2.21
N GLU A 101 -8.80 18.50 -0.99
CA GLU A 101 -9.06 19.40 0.14
C GLU A 101 -7.82 19.58 1.02
N TRP A 102 -7.71 20.71 1.65
CA TRP A 102 -6.70 20.99 2.67
C TRP A 102 -7.28 20.76 4.05
N ARG A 103 -6.68 19.88 4.82
CA ARG A 103 -7.14 19.50 6.15
C ARG A 103 -6.39 20.27 7.24
N GLY A 104 -7.10 20.58 8.32
CA GLY A 104 -6.51 21.25 9.47
C GLY A 104 -5.51 20.37 10.23
N ALA A 105 -4.69 21.02 11.05
CA ALA A 105 -3.83 20.33 11.99
C ALA A 105 -4.68 19.70 13.12
N PRO A 106 -4.34 18.47 13.58
CA PRO A 106 -5.06 17.87 14.70
C PRO A 106 -4.72 18.59 16.02
N GLU A 107 -5.71 18.83 16.88
CA GLU A 107 -5.51 19.56 18.14
C GLU A 107 -4.62 18.83 19.14
N ASN A 108 -4.77 17.50 19.25
CA ASN A 108 -4.16 16.68 20.32
C ASN A 108 -3.34 15.49 19.81
N SER A 109 -2.97 15.47 18.54
CA SER A 109 -2.18 14.39 17.94
C SER A 109 -0.99 14.94 17.15
N LYS A 110 0.10 14.19 17.17
CA LYS A 110 1.26 14.48 16.31
C LYS A 110 1.15 13.82 14.93
N GLN A 111 0.11 13.02 14.70
CA GLN A 111 -0.10 12.24 13.48
C GLN A 111 -1.51 12.47 12.95
N GLY A 112 -1.68 12.28 11.63
CA GLY A 112 -2.94 12.50 10.96
C GLY A 112 -3.25 13.97 10.70
N SER A 113 -4.49 14.23 10.34
CA SER A 113 -5.08 15.57 10.15
C SER A 113 -6.42 15.64 10.87
N SER A 114 -6.90 16.82 11.17
CA SER A 114 -8.26 16.99 11.68
C SER A 114 -9.28 16.69 10.58
N SER A 115 -10.54 16.47 10.97
CA SER A 115 -11.66 16.39 10.02
C SER A 115 -12.09 17.78 9.53
N GLU A 116 -11.53 18.86 10.07
CA GLU A 116 -11.78 20.20 9.63
C GLU A 116 -11.15 20.41 8.25
N VAL A 117 -11.99 20.69 7.28
CA VAL A 117 -11.55 21.13 5.96
C VAL A 117 -11.31 22.63 6.03
N ILE A 118 -10.08 23.04 5.78
CA ILE A 118 -9.76 24.45 5.62
C ILE A 118 -10.38 24.90 4.31
N ASP A 119 -11.37 25.80 4.40
CA ASP A 119 -12.17 26.25 3.26
C ASP A 119 -11.29 26.62 2.06
N ILE A 120 -11.49 25.87 0.99
CA ILE A 120 -10.78 26.10 -0.27
C ILE A 120 -11.74 26.76 -1.22
N ASN A 121 -11.86 28.04 -1.11
CA ASN A 121 -12.27 28.81 -2.26
C ASN A 121 -11.28 28.49 -3.40
N PRO A 122 -11.71 28.02 -4.60
CA PRO A 122 -10.81 27.75 -5.74
C PRO A 122 -9.99 28.98 -6.16
N HIS A 123 -10.33 30.18 -5.68
CA HIS A 123 -9.52 31.38 -5.77
C HIS A 123 -8.62 31.62 -4.54
N HIS A 124 -8.40 30.59 -3.74
CA HIS A 124 -7.61 30.74 -2.52
C HIS A 124 -6.10 30.71 -2.85
N ARG A 125 -5.43 31.70 -2.33
CA ARG A 125 -3.98 31.88 -2.45
C ARG A 125 -3.16 30.61 -2.13
N MET A 126 -3.64 29.72 -1.24
CA MET A 126 -2.94 28.46 -0.90
C MET A 126 -2.80 27.51 -2.10
N VAL A 127 -3.86 27.34 -2.89
CA VAL A 127 -3.84 26.48 -4.09
C VAL A 127 -2.89 27.06 -5.13
N ASP A 128 -2.99 28.37 -5.37
CA ASP A 128 -2.15 29.07 -6.34
C ASP A 128 -0.67 29.03 -5.95
N GLU A 129 -0.35 29.26 -4.67
CA GLU A 129 1.02 29.19 -4.15
C GLU A 129 1.58 27.75 -4.27
N TYR A 130 0.79 26.74 -3.92
CA TYR A 130 1.21 25.35 -4.07
C TYR A 130 1.47 24.97 -5.52
N GLN A 131 0.56 25.32 -6.43
CA GLN A 131 0.74 25.10 -7.88
C GLN A 131 1.95 25.85 -8.43
N SER A 132 2.18 27.08 -7.97
CA SER A 132 3.34 27.89 -8.37
C SER A 132 4.65 27.21 -7.96
N VAL A 133 4.72 26.66 -6.75
CA VAL A 133 5.89 25.89 -6.29
C VAL A 133 6.11 24.65 -7.15
N CYS A 134 5.07 23.88 -7.46
CA CYS A 134 5.16 22.70 -8.30
C CYS A 134 5.65 23.05 -9.72
N LYS A 135 5.08 24.11 -10.33
CA LYS A 135 5.49 24.61 -11.66
C LYS A 135 6.94 25.08 -11.66
N THR A 136 7.34 25.83 -10.65
CA THR A 136 8.72 26.33 -10.53
C THR A 136 9.71 25.16 -10.34
N ALA A 137 9.40 24.19 -9.52
CA ALA A 137 10.21 22.99 -9.31
C ALA A 137 10.40 22.20 -10.60
N LYS A 138 9.31 21.99 -11.36
CA LYS A 138 9.32 21.33 -12.65
C LYS A 138 10.21 22.07 -13.64
N TRP A 139 9.98 23.38 -13.83
CA TRP A 139 10.77 24.22 -14.72
C TRP A 139 12.26 24.19 -14.34
N THR A 140 12.57 24.27 -13.04
CA THR A 140 13.96 24.24 -12.57
C THR A 140 14.61 22.89 -12.87
N TYR A 141 13.89 21.80 -12.67
CA TYR A 141 14.36 20.44 -13.00
C TYR A 141 14.71 20.31 -14.50
N GLU A 142 13.77 20.70 -15.36
CA GLU A 142 13.95 20.67 -16.82
C GLU A 142 15.10 21.60 -17.28
N TYR A 143 15.19 22.79 -16.70
CA TYR A 143 16.29 23.72 -16.96
C TYR A 143 17.65 23.13 -16.59
N LEU A 144 17.79 22.51 -15.42
CA LEU A 144 19.03 21.87 -15.00
C LEU A 144 19.44 20.73 -15.95
N LEU A 145 18.49 19.88 -16.34
CA LEU A 145 18.73 18.83 -17.34
C LEU A 145 19.19 19.42 -18.68
N GLY A 146 18.51 20.46 -19.16
CA GLY A 146 18.86 21.16 -20.38
C GLY A 146 20.25 21.84 -20.37
N ARG A 147 20.80 22.08 -19.15
CA ARG A 147 22.15 22.59 -18.93
C ARG A 147 23.21 21.50 -18.74
N GLY A 148 22.81 20.21 -18.86
CA GLY A 148 23.69 19.06 -18.73
C GLY A 148 23.97 18.64 -17.29
N VAL A 149 23.16 19.10 -16.32
CA VAL A 149 23.26 18.61 -14.94
C VAL A 149 22.76 17.16 -14.90
N ALA A 150 23.51 16.30 -14.20
CA ALA A 150 23.15 14.90 -14.05
C ALA A 150 21.73 14.73 -13.44
N PRO A 151 20.88 13.82 -13.95
CA PRO A 151 19.52 13.62 -13.45
C PRO A 151 19.46 13.34 -11.94
N GLU A 152 20.46 12.66 -11.39
CA GLU A 152 20.55 12.39 -9.94
C GLU A 152 20.70 13.66 -9.08
N GLN A 153 21.25 14.75 -9.64
CA GLN A 153 21.34 16.05 -9.00
C GLN A 153 20.13 16.93 -9.36
N ALA A 154 19.73 16.98 -10.63
CA ALA A 154 18.61 17.80 -11.07
C ALA A 154 17.33 17.50 -10.28
N ARG A 155 17.04 16.21 -10.00
CA ARG A 155 15.86 15.77 -9.23
C ARG A 155 15.78 16.29 -7.79
N MET A 156 16.86 16.88 -7.23
CA MET A 156 16.87 17.41 -5.87
C MET A 156 15.90 18.58 -5.67
N VAL A 157 15.48 19.25 -6.74
CA VAL A 157 14.53 20.37 -6.68
C VAL A 157 13.07 19.92 -6.64
N LEU A 158 12.80 18.63 -6.92
CA LEU A 158 11.42 18.12 -7.00
C LEU A 158 10.83 17.94 -5.59
N PRO A 159 9.62 18.48 -5.33
CA PRO A 159 8.98 18.37 -4.03
C PRO A 159 8.49 16.95 -3.73
N GLN A 160 8.22 16.67 -2.47
CA GLN A 160 7.71 15.36 -2.03
C GLN A 160 6.33 15.02 -2.59
N SER A 161 5.60 16.00 -3.08
CA SER A 161 4.32 15.82 -3.77
C SER A 161 4.47 15.27 -5.20
N MET A 162 5.69 15.15 -5.73
CA MET A 162 5.92 14.50 -7.02
C MET A 162 5.38 13.06 -6.97
N MET A 163 4.65 12.67 -8.02
CA MET A 163 4.18 11.29 -8.19
C MET A 163 5.33 10.36 -8.51
N THR A 164 5.28 9.16 -7.91
CA THR A 164 6.19 8.05 -8.20
C THR A 164 5.39 6.76 -8.37
N GLU A 165 6.02 5.73 -8.89
CA GLU A 165 5.40 4.41 -9.10
C GLU A 165 6.35 3.32 -8.62
N TRP A 166 5.78 2.23 -8.07
CA TRP A 166 6.57 1.10 -7.64
C TRP A 166 5.81 -0.22 -7.73
N TYR A 167 6.55 -1.29 -7.92
CA TYR A 167 6.09 -2.63 -7.65
C TYR A 167 6.37 -2.99 -6.20
N TRP A 168 5.35 -3.51 -5.52
CA TRP A 168 5.44 -3.94 -4.13
C TRP A 168 4.92 -5.36 -4.00
N SER A 169 5.83 -6.29 -3.69
CA SER A 169 5.51 -7.71 -3.57
C SER A 169 5.81 -8.19 -2.17
N GLY A 170 5.02 -9.13 -1.67
CA GLY A 170 5.29 -9.70 -0.37
C GLY A 170 4.31 -10.74 0.08
N THR A 171 4.55 -11.25 1.29
CA THR A 171 3.70 -12.27 1.91
C THR A 171 2.39 -11.67 2.40
N LEU A 172 1.35 -12.52 2.48
CA LEU A 172 0.05 -12.15 3.03
C LEU A 172 0.16 -11.55 4.44
N MET A 173 0.95 -12.18 5.30
CA MET A 173 1.24 -11.68 6.65
C MET A 173 1.87 -10.28 6.63
N ALA A 174 2.80 -10.02 5.71
CA ALA A 174 3.48 -8.73 5.64
C ALA A 174 2.51 -7.60 5.25
N PHE A 175 1.65 -7.82 4.26
CA PHE A 175 0.63 -6.86 3.88
C PHE A 175 -0.45 -6.67 4.95
N ALA A 176 -0.87 -7.73 5.65
CA ALA A 176 -1.77 -7.59 6.79
C ALA A 176 -1.19 -6.67 7.88
N ARG A 177 0.11 -6.77 8.18
CA ARG A 177 0.80 -5.85 9.09
C ARG A 177 0.82 -4.41 8.59
N VAL A 178 0.97 -4.20 7.28
CA VAL A 178 0.85 -2.85 6.68
C VAL A 178 -0.55 -2.31 6.95
N CYS A 179 -1.59 -3.06 6.61
CA CYS A 179 -2.99 -2.64 6.78
C CYS A 179 -3.36 -2.45 8.25
N ASN A 180 -2.88 -3.31 9.17
CA ASN A 180 -3.08 -3.16 10.62
C ASN A 180 -2.53 -1.84 11.17
N LEU A 181 -1.49 -1.30 10.54
CA LEU A 181 -0.93 -0.01 10.94
C LEU A 181 -1.48 1.17 10.12
N ARG A 182 -1.69 0.99 8.81
CA ARG A 182 -1.93 2.11 7.88
C ARG A 182 -3.40 2.34 7.53
N CYS A 183 -4.31 1.40 7.81
CA CYS A 183 -5.75 1.64 7.71
C CYS A 183 -6.35 2.35 8.94
N LYS A 184 -5.52 2.68 9.95
CA LYS A 184 -5.99 3.37 11.16
C LYS A 184 -6.36 4.82 10.88
N PRO A 185 -7.36 5.37 11.60
CA PRO A 185 -7.83 6.75 11.41
C PRO A 185 -6.78 7.84 11.64
N ASP A 186 -5.74 7.56 12.43
CA ASP A 186 -4.63 8.46 12.73
C ASP A 186 -3.50 8.39 11.68
N THR A 187 -3.62 7.55 10.68
CA THR A 187 -2.71 7.50 9.54
C THR A 187 -2.95 8.69 8.63
N GLN A 188 -1.88 9.22 8.02
CA GLN A 188 -2.01 10.22 6.96
C GLN A 188 -2.97 9.73 5.86
N LEU A 189 -3.98 10.52 5.51
CA LEU A 189 -5.08 10.09 4.65
C LEU A 189 -4.61 9.49 3.32
N GLU A 190 -3.66 10.11 2.64
CA GLU A 190 -3.16 9.62 1.35
C GLU A 190 -2.47 8.24 1.48
N THR A 191 -1.83 7.97 2.62
CA THR A 191 -1.27 6.64 2.91
C THR A 191 -2.37 5.65 3.28
N GLN A 192 -3.39 6.09 4.01
CA GLN A 192 -4.56 5.28 4.36
C GLN A 192 -5.34 4.86 3.12
N MET A 193 -5.51 5.76 2.13
CA MET A 193 -6.18 5.43 0.85
C MET A 193 -5.48 4.28 0.12
N VAL A 194 -4.16 4.28 0.05
CA VAL A 194 -3.41 3.16 -0.55
C VAL A 194 -3.56 1.89 0.28
N ALA A 195 -3.47 1.99 1.61
CA ALA A 195 -3.60 0.83 2.49
C ALA A 195 -4.99 0.20 2.43
N ASN A 196 -6.06 1.01 2.32
CA ASN A 196 -7.42 0.52 2.19
C ASN A 196 -7.64 -0.25 0.89
N GLN A 197 -7.07 0.19 -0.23
CA GLN A 197 -7.13 -0.56 -1.50
C GLN A 197 -6.41 -1.91 -1.39
N ILE A 198 -5.28 -1.97 -0.68
CA ILE A 198 -4.59 -3.24 -0.40
C ILE A 198 -5.45 -4.14 0.49
N ASP A 199 -6.14 -3.57 1.48
CA ASP A 199 -7.03 -4.26 2.41
C ASP A 199 -8.21 -4.91 1.68
N GLU A 200 -8.86 -4.17 0.78
CA GLU A 200 -9.95 -4.66 -0.08
C GLU A 200 -9.50 -5.85 -0.95
N VAL A 201 -8.34 -5.75 -1.59
CA VAL A 201 -7.78 -6.86 -2.39
C VAL A 201 -7.45 -8.07 -1.51
N GLY A 202 -6.90 -7.83 -0.30
CA GLY A 202 -6.61 -8.91 0.66
C GLY A 202 -7.88 -9.65 1.07
N GLU A 203 -8.98 -8.93 1.35
CA GLU A 203 -10.26 -9.50 1.71
C GLU A 203 -10.90 -10.27 0.54
N GLU A 204 -10.80 -9.75 -0.68
CA GLU A 204 -11.33 -10.40 -1.88
C GLU A 204 -10.65 -11.75 -2.18
N TYR A 205 -9.32 -11.80 -2.14
CA TYR A 205 -8.56 -12.98 -2.59
C TYR A 205 -8.22 -13.98 -1.47
N PHE A 206 -8.25 -13.55 -0.20
CA PHE A 206 -7.93 -14.36 0.98
C PHE A 206 -8.95 -14.16 2.10
N PRO A 207 -10.24 -14.34 1.87
CA PRO A 207 -11.29 -13.90 2.79
C PRO A 207 -11.13 -14.44 4.22
N VAL A 208 -10.71 -15.68 4.38
CA VAL A 208 -10.57 -16.31 5.70
C VAL A 208 -9.25 -15.92 6.36
N SER A 209 -8.14 -16.04 5.64
CA SER A 209 -6.80 -15.70 6.19
C SER A 209 -6.67 -14.21 6.44
N TRP A 210 -7.18 -13.38 5.53
CA TRP A 210 -7.10 -11.94 5.69
C TRP A 210 -7.87 -11.47 6.91
N LYS A 211 -9.11 -11.90 7.04
CA LYS A 211 -9.92 -11.59 8.22
C LYS A 211 -9.24 -12.03 9.51
N ALA A 212 -8.72 -13.26 9.57
CA ALA A 212 -8.02 -13.77 10.74
C ALA A 212 -6.78 -12.95 11.12
N LEU A 213 -6.04 -12.42 10.12
CA LEU A 213 -4.85 -11.58 10.33
C LEU A 213 -5.19 -10.12 10.67
N ARG A 214 -6.40 -9.66 10.33
CA ARG A 214 -6.87 -8.30 10.61
C ARG A 214 -7.58 -8.17 11.95
N ASP A 215 -8.24 -9.25 12.43
CA ASP A 215 -9.00 -9.30 13.68
C ASP A 215 -8.12 -9.68 14.91
N GLY A 216 -6.84 -10.01 14.68
CA GLY A 216 -5.91 -10.56 15.69
C GLY A 216 -5.05 -9.54 16.44
#